data_5268447b5330b5422a68c3c44c580610
#
_entry.id   5268447b5330b5422a68c3c44c580610
#
_cell.length_a   1.000
_cell.length_b   1.000
_cell.length_c   1.000
_cell.angle_alpha   90.00
_cell.angle_beta   90.00
_cell.angle_gamma   90.00
#
_symmetry.space_group_name_H-M   'P 1'
#
loop_
_entity.id
_entity.type
_entity.pdbx_description
1 polymer ?
#
loop_
_entity_poly.entity_id
_entity_poly.type
_entity_poly.pdbx_seq_one_letter_code
_entity_poly.pdbx_strand_id
1 'polypeptide(L)'
;MSLNLEKKKAVVAEVSKQIEGAQSMILAEYRGVGVQDMTNLRAEARKSGVYLKVLKNNLVKRAVENTPFSSLAEEMVGPLLFGISDDPVSAAKILNDFAKTNDLFTIKTGAMPDKKLDAGAIKALASLPSRDELLAKLMGTMQAPISKFVRTLNEVPTKFVRGIAAVRDHKPA
;
A
#
# COMPACT_ATOMS: atom_id res chain seq x y z
N MET A 1 22.23 -26.34 2.18
CA MET A 1 22.82 -26.40 0.81
C MET A 1 23.25 -24.98 0.41
N SER A 2 24.52 -24.78 0.08
CA SER A 2 24.99 -23.51 -0.48
C SER A 2 24.51 -23.40 -1.93
N LEU A 3 23.81 -22.30 -2.27
CA LEU A 3 23.45 -22.00 -3.65
C LEU A 3 24.70 -21.89 -4.52
N ASN A 4 24.71 -22.56 -5.68
CA ASN A 4 25.79 -22.41 -6.66
C ASN A 4 25.92 -20.95 -7.12
N LEU A 5 27.08 -20.51 -7.54
CA LEU A 5 27.36 -19.12 -7.93
C LEU A 5 26.39 -18.63 -9.01
N GLU A 6 26.07 -19.47 -9.99
CA GLU A 6 25.12 -19.16 -11.06
C GLU A 6 23.71 -18.88 -10.54
N LYS A 7 23.21 -19.71 -9.60
CA LYS A 7 21.93 -19.49 -8.95
C LYS A 7 21.87 -18.21 -8.13
N LYS A 8 22.98 -17.83 -7.48
CA LYS A 8 23.07 -16.57 -6.75
C LYS A 8 23.01 -15.36 -7.69
N LYS A 9 23.72 -15.43 -8.81
CA LYS A 9 23.67 -14.39 -9.86
C LYS A 9 22.28 -14.27 -10.46
N ALA A 10 21.62 -15.40 -10.75
CA ALA A 10 20.24 -15.40 -11.26
C ALA A 10 19.26 -14.75 -10.29
N VAL A 11 19.35 -15.04 -8.98
CA VAL A 11 18.49 -14.42 -7.96
C VAL A 11 18.76 -12.92 -7.87
N VAL A 12 20.02 -12.47 -7.90
CA VAL A 12 20.34 -11.03 -7.89
C VAL A 12 19.76 -10.34 -9.12
N ALA A 13 19.90 -10.92 -10.31
CA ALA A 13 19.34 -10.37 -11.55
C ALA A 13 17.79 -10.32 -11.54
N GLU A 14 17.14 -11.36 -11.00
CA GLU A 14 15.68 -11.38 -10.82
C GLU A 14 15.23 -10.24 -9.91
N VAL A 15 15.89 -10.08 -8.76
CA VAL A 15 15.56 -9.03 -7.78
C VAL A 15 15.85 -7.64 -8.32
N SER A 16 16.99 -7.41 -8.98
CA SER A 16 17.30 -6.13 -9.61
C SER A 16 16.25 -5.72 -10.63
N LYS A 17 15.79 -6.65 -11.47
CA LYS A 17 14.73 -6.40 -12.43
C LYS A 17 13.40 -6.01 -11.78
N GLN A 18 13.06 -6.61 -10.63
CA GLN A 18 11.85 -6.26 -9.89
C GLN A 18 11.98 -4.90 -9.19
N ILE A 19 13.18 -4.54 -8.75
CA ILE A 19 13.45 -3.26 -8.08
C ILE A 19 13.45 -2.09 -9.07
N GLU A 20 13.91 -2.29 -10.31
CA GLU A 20 13.93 -1.24 -11.34
C GLU A 20 12.54 -0.66 -11.65
N GLY A 21 11.46 -1.48 -11.54
CA GLY A 21 10.08 -1.02 -11.72
C GLY A 21 9.38 -0.60 -10.43
N ALA A 22 9.97 -0.90 -9.26
CA ALA A 22 9.29 -0.76 -7.98
C ALA A 22 9.29 0.67 -7.45
N GLN A 23 8.15 1.09 -6.90
CA GLN A 23 8.00 2.35 -6.17
C GLN A 23 8.05 2.17 -4.66
N SER A 24 7.99 0.94 -4.16
CA SER A 24 8.11 0.66 -2.73
C SER A 24 8.76 -0.69 -2.47
N MET A 25 9.56 -0.73 -1.40
CA MET A 25 10.15 -1.93 -0.84
C MET A 25 9.91 -1.95 0.67
N ILE A 26 9.28 -2.99 1.20
CA ILE A 26 8.95 -3.13 2.62
C ILE A 26 9.63 -4.38 3.18
N LEU A 27 10.22 -4.23 4.35
CA LEU A 27 10.88 -5.27 5.11
C LEU A 27 10.01 -5.67 6.30
N ALA A 28 9.70 -6.95 6.42
CA ALA A 28 8.95 -7.48 7.55
C ALA A 28 9.64 -8.72 8.12
N GLU A 29 9.56 -8.90 9.43
CA GLU A 29 10.01 -10.11 10.11
C GLU A 29 8.87 -11.12 10.14
N TYR A 30 9.17 -12.36 9.73
CA TYR A 30 8.19 -13.44 9.64
C TYR A 30 8.46 -14.59 10.62
N ARG A 31 9.34 -14.38 11.58
CA ARG A 31 9.75 -15.42 12.54
C ARG A 31 8.56 -15.91 13.39
N GLY A 32 8.28 -17.19 13.32
CA GLY A 32 7.18 -17.82 14.07
C GLY A 32 5.84 -17.90 13.33
N VAL A 33 5.72 -17.31 12.16
CA VAL A 33 4.49 -17.36 11.35
C VAL A 33 4.27 -18.77 10.79
N GLY A 34 3.03 -19.28 10.86
CA GLY A 34 2.63 -20.58 10.35
C GLY A 34 2.74 -20.69 8.83
N VAL A 35 2.96 -21.90 8.34
CA VAL A 35 3.08 -22.15 6.87
C VAL A 35 1.78 -21.82 6.15
N GLN A 36 0.63 -22.10 6.77
CA GLN A 36 -0.68 -21.81 6.20
C GLN A 36 -0.87 -20.30 6.00
N ASP A 37 -0.56 -19.50 7.02
CA ASP A 37 -0.69 -18.05 6.98
C ASP A 37 0.22 -17.42 5.94
N MET A 38 1.47 -17.92 5.85
CA MET A 38 2.41 -17.49 4.81
C MET A 38 1.91 -17.85 3.41
N THR A 39 1.21 -18.96 3.24
CA THR A 39 0.64 -19.35 1.95
C THR A 39 -0.51 -18.43 1.58
N ASN A 40 -1.38 -18.11 2.52
CA ASN A 40 -2.47 -17.15 2.35
C ASN A 40 -1.95 -15.76 1.98
N LEU A 41 -0.95 -15.26 2.73
CA LEU A 41 -0.30 -13.98 2.46
C LEU A 41 0.30 -13.92 1.05
N ARG A 42 0.97 -14.98 0.60
CA ARG A 42 1.51 -15.06 -0.77
C ARG A 42 0.41 -15.09 -1.84
N ALA A 43 -0.73 -15.71 -1.55
CA ALA A 43 -1.87 -15.72 -2.46
C ALA A 43 -2.49 -14.32 -2.61
N GLU A 44 -2.66 -13.58 -1.51
CA GLU A 44 -3.15 -12.20 -1.51
C GLU A 44 -2.17 -11.25 -2.20
N ALA A 45 -0.87 -11.38 -1.91
CA ALA A 45 0.17 -10.58 -2.54
C ALA A 45 0.17 -10.74 -4.07
N ARG A 46 0.02 -11.98 -4.58
CA ARG A 46 -0.08 -12.22 -6.03
C ARG A 46 -1.31 -11.60 -6.67
N LYS A 47 -2.45 -11.61 -5.98
CA LYS A 47 -3.70 -10.99 -6.48
C LYS A 47 -3.55 -9.48 -6.63
N SER A 48 -2.76 -8.86 -5.78
CA SER A 48 -2.55 -7.40 -5.74
C SER A 48 -1.25 -6.96 -6.45
N GLY A 49 -0.59 -7.85 -7.19
CA GLY A 49 0.63 -7.52 -7.93
C GLY A 49 1.86 -7.24 -7.07
N VAL A 50 1.86 -7.66 -5.80
CA VAL A 50 2.99 -7.48 -4.89
C VAL A 50 3.94 -8.67 -4.99
N TYR A 51 5.19 -8.40 -5.32
CA TYR A 51 6.24 -9.42 -5.29
C TYR A 51 6.69 -9.68 -3.86
N LEU A 52 6.36 -10.86 -3.33
CA LEU A 52 6.65 -11.26 -1.96
C LEU A 52 7.57 -12.48 -1.94
N LYS A 53 8.79 -12.31 -1.44
CA LYS A 53 9.77 -13.40 -1.39
C LYS A 53 10.68 -13.30 -0.16
N VAL A 54 11.03 -14.46 0.39
CA VAL A 54 12.07 -14.58 1.41
C VAL A 54 13.38 -14.84 0.68
N LEU A 55 14.34 -13.97 0.86
CA LEU A 55 15.64 -13.99 0.19
C LEU A 55 16.78 -13.88 1.20
N LYS A 56 17.97 -14.29 0.79
CA LYS A 56 19.16 -14.11 1.61
C LYS A 56 19.57 -12.63 1.61
N ASN A 57 19.66 -12.01 2.78
CA ASN A 57 19.92 -10.57 2.96
C ASN A 57 21.12 -10.07 2.15
N ASN A 58 22.22 -10.83 2.15
CA ASN A 58 23.44 -10.45 1.41
C ASN A 58 23.25 -10.40 -0.12
N LEU A 59 22.30 -11.15 -0.69
CA LEU A 59 21.99 -11.10 -2.12
C LEU A 59 21.14 -9.88 -2.44
N VAL A 60 20.18 -9.56 -1.56
CA VAL A 60 19.35 -8.38 -1.71
C VAL A 60 20.16 -7.11 -1.52
N LYS A 61 21.06 -7.06 -0.53
CA LYS A 61 22.00 -5.93 -0.34
C LYS A 61 22.75 -5.60 -1.63
N ARG A 62 23.29 -6.60 -2.30
CA ARG A 62 24.01 -6.41 -3.58
C ARG A 62 23.10 -5.94 -4.72
N ALA A 63 21.83 -6.37 -4.72
CA ALA A 63 20.86 -5.93 -5.72
C ALA A 63 20.42 -4.47 -5.50
N VAL A 64 20.44 -3.99 -4.26
CA VAL A 64 19.99 -2.65 -3.86
C VAL A 64 21.11 -1.60 -3.88
N GLU A 65 22.40 -1.99 -3.88
CA GLU A 65 23.56 -1.09 -3.79
C GLU A 65 23.56 0.06 -4.84
N ASN A 66 23.02 -0.17 -6.04
CA ASN A 66 22.96 0.81 -7.12
C ASN A 66 21.54 1.36 -7.36
N THR A 67 20.63 1.26 -6.40
CA THR A 67 19.24 1.66 -6.53
C THR A 67 18.86 2.72 -5.49
N PRO A 68 17.78 3.47 -5.68
CA PRO A 68 17.27 4.45 -4.69
C PRO A 68 16.97 3.84 -3.31
N PHE A 69 16.90 2.51 -3.23
CA PHE A 69 16.63 1.76 -1.99
C PHE A 69 17.88 1.41 -1.17
N SER A 70 19.04 1.94 -1.50
CA SER A 70 20.31 1.68 -0.79
C SER A 70 20.25 2.01 0.70
N SER A 71 19.38 2.95 1.10
CA SER A 71 19.12 3.31 2.50
C SER A 71 18.62 2.16 3.38
N LEU A 72 18.05 1.09 2.78
CA LEU A 72 17.58 -0.09 3.52
C LEU A 72 18.68 -1.11 3.81
N ALA A 73 19.84 -1.00 3.17
CA ALA A 73 20.91 -2.02 3.27
C ALA A 73 21.39 -2.24 4.71
N GLU A 74 21.41 -1.18 5.54
CA GLU A 74 21.82 -1.26 6.94
C GLU A 74 20.82 -2.05 7.80
N GLU A 75 19.54 -1.98 7.48
CA GLU A 75 18.47 -2.62 8.26
C GLU A 75 18.14 -4.04 7.83
N MET A 76 18.78 -4.53 6.77
CA MET A 76 18.64 -5.91 6.31
C MET A 76 19.38 -6.89 7.22
N VAL A 77 18.89 -7.05 8.47
CA VAL A 77 19.42 -7.97 9.48
C VAL A 77 18.27 -8.78 10.06
N GLY A 78 18.45 -10.10 10.15
CA GLY A 78 17.44 -11.03 10.67
C GLY A 78 16.67 -11.81 9.60
N PRO A 79 15.63 -12.55 9.98
CA PRO A 79 14.76 -13.32 9.09
C PRO A 79 13.76 -12.37 8.42
N LEU A 80 14.11 -11.86 7.23
CA LEU A 80 13.33 -10.85 6.53
C LEU A 80 12.54 -11.41 5.35
N LEU A 81 11.32 -10.94 5.25
CA LEU A 81 10.43 -11.05 4.11
C LEU A 81 10.50 -9.73 3.34
N PHE A 82 10.69 -9.82 2.03
CA PHE A 82 10.80 -8.68 1.13
C PHE A 82 9.49 -8.54 0.35
N GLY A 83 8.82 -7.41 0.51
CA GLY A 83 7.66 -7.00 -0.29
C GLY A 83 8.05 -5.88 -1.22
N ILE A 84 7.99 -6.11 -2.52
CA ILE A 84 8.32 -5.15 -3.57
C ILE A 84 7.07 -4.92 -4.40
N SER A 85 6.73 -3.67 -4.68
CA SER A 85 5.54 -3.33 -5.46
C SER A 85 5.70 -2.02 -6.22
N ASP A 86 5.04 -1.95 -7.37
CA ASP A 86 4.90 -0.72 -8.16
C ASP A 86 3.90 0.26 -7.51
N ASP A 87 2.95 -0.27 -6.70
CA ASP A 87 2.02 0.56 -5.93
C ASP A 87 2.38 0.51 -4.44
N PRO A 88 2.83 1.65 -3.86
CA PRO A 88 3.26 1.70 -2.47
C PRO A 88 2.13 1.42 -1.46
N VAL A 89 0.89 1.72 -1.83
CA VAL A 89 -0.26 1.53 -0.94
C VAL A 89 -0.64 0.05 -0.84
N SER A 90 -0.65 -0.66 -1.97
CA SER A 90 -1.04 -2.08 -2.03
C SER A 90 -0.11 -2.97 -1.18
N ALA A 91 1.21 -2.77 -1.27
CA ALA A 91 2.16 -3.52 -0.45
C ALA A 91 1.98 -3.22 1.04
N ALA A 92 1.86 -1.94 1.42
CA ALA A 92 1.68 -1.53 2.81
C ALA A 92 0.38 -2.06 3.40
N LYS A 93 -0.72 -2.06 2.65
CA LYS A 93 -2.04 -2.51 3.09
C LYS A 93 -2.04 -4.01 3.40
N ILE A 94 -1.56 -4.84 2.46
CA ILE A 94 -1.52 -6.30 2.63
C ILE A 94 -0.67 -6.69 3.83
N LEU A 95 0.52 -6.13 3.95
CA LEU A 95 1.42 -6.46 5.06
C LEU A 95 0.91 -5.95 6.40
N ASN A 96 0.26 -4.78 6.44
CA ASN A 96 -0.33 -4.25 7.67
C ASN A 96 -1.59 -5.00 8.09
N ASP A 97 -2.45 -5.42 7.15
CA ASP A 97 -3.64 -6.20 7.48
C ASP A 97 -3.26 -7.61 7.96
N PHE A 98 -2.22 -8.18 7.37
CA PHE A 98 -1.65 -9.43 7.89
C PHE A 98 -1.01 -9.27 9.28
N ALA A 99 -0.32 -8.15 9.54
CA ALA A 99 0.24 -7.84 10.85
C ALA A 99 -0.83 -7.64 11.94
N LYS A 100 -2.03 -7.21 11.59
CA LYS A 100 -3.17 -7.14 12.53
C LYS A 100 -3.74 -8.52 12.88
N THR A 101 -3.64 -9.48 11.94
CA THR A 101 -4.17 -10.83 12.13
C THR A 101 -3.18 -11.73 12.85
N ASN A 102 -1.87 -11.48 12.71
CA ASN A 102 -0.78 -12.30 13.25
C ASN A 102 0.20 -11.44 14.05
N ASP A 103 0.17 -11.55 15.36
CA ASP A 103 1.07 -10.82 16.28
C ASP A 103 2.55 -11.15 16.10
N LEU A 104 2.85 -12.32 15.52
CA LEU A 104 4.22 -12.78 15.26
C LEU A 104 4.86 -12.12 14.01
N PHE A 105 4.05 -11.43 13.21
CA PHE A 105 4.51 -10.75 12.02
C PHE A 105 4.70 -9.26 12.30
N THR A 106 5.94 -8.79 12.19
CA THR A 106 6.26 -7.38 12.47
C THR A 106 6.85 -6.69 11.25
N ILE A 107 6.28 -5.54 10.91
CA ILE A 107 6.83 -4.68 9.87
C ILE A 107 7.99 -3.89 10.50
N LYS A 108 9.19 -4.04 9.93
CA LYS A 108 10.40 -3.39 10.44
C LYS A 108 10.58 -1.99 9.85
N THR A 109 10.78 -1.94 8.57
CA THR A 109 10.99 -0.69 7.81
C THR A 109 10.57 -0.87 6.37
N GLY A 110 10.49 0.23 5.64
CA GLY A 110 10.36 0.25 4.20
C GLY A 110 11.11 1.41 3.58
N ALA A 111 11.18 1.43 2.28
CA ALA A 111 11.60 2.61 1.54
C ALA A 111 10.72 2.83 0.32
N MET A 112 10.55 4.08 0.00
CA MET A 112 10.18 4.59 -1.31
C MET A 112 11.45 5.17 -1.95
N PRO A 113 11.46 5.43 -3.26
CA PRO A 113 12.59 6.10 -3.88
C PRO A 113 13.02 7.33 -3.07
N ASP A 114 14.27 7.36 -2.62
CA ASP A 114 14.91 8.42 -1.85
C ASP A 114 14.34 8.71 -0.44
N LYS A 115 13.37 7.92 0.06
CA LYS A 115 12.79 8.12 1.38
C LYS A 115 12.65 6.81 2.15
N LYS A 116 13.29 6.76 3.31
CA LYS A 116 13.10 5.68 4.28
C LYS A 116 11.77 5.86 5.01
N LEU A 117 11.07 4.76 5.23
CA LEU A 117 9.78 4.71 5.90
C LEU A 117 9.89 3.90 7.19
N ASP A 118 9.56 4.52 8.30
CA ASP A 118 9.40 3.83 9.58
C ASP A 118 8.09 3.04 9.64
N ALA A 119 7.97 2.13 10.58
CA ALA A 119 6.77 1.33 10.78
C ALA A 119 5.49 2.19 10.96
N GLY A 120 5.61 3.38 11.55
CA GLY A 120 4.51 4.34 11.68
C GLY A 120 4.06 4.91 10.34
N ALA A 121 5.00 5.27 9.48
CA ALA A 121 4.73 5.78 8.14
C ALA A 121 4.09 4.69 7.24
N ILE A 122 4.52 3.42 7.38
CA ILE A 122 3.93 2.29 6.66
C ILE A 122 2.48 2.05 7.10
N LYS A 123 2.17 2.17 8.40
CA LYS A 123 0.78 2.11 8.90
C LYS A 123 -0.08 3.25 8.36
N ALA A 124 0.47 4.46 8.26
CA ALA A 124 -0.23 5.60 7.65
C ALA A 124 -0.49 5.36 6.15
N LEU A 125 0.48 4.83 5.40
CA LEU A 125 0.29 4.43 4.00
C LEU A 125 -0.78 3.34 3.84
N ALA A 126 -0.80 2.35 4.73
CA ALA A 126 -1.80 1.28 4.72
C ALA A 126 -3.23 1.78 5.00
N SER A 127 -3.39 2.93 5.68
CA SER A 127 -4.69 3.55 5.92
C SER A 127 -5.23 4.32 4.71
N LEU A 128 -4.40 4.56 3.68
CA LEU A 128 -4.84 5.23 2.46
C LEU A 128 -5.73 4.30 1.60
N PRO A 129 -6.73 4.86 0.92
CA PRO A 129 -7.50 4.11 -0.07
C PRO A 129 -6.64 3.70 -1.27
N SER A 130 -7.16 2.80 -2.10
CA SER A 130 -6.46 2.35 -3.30
C SER A 130 -6.16 3.51 -4.27
N ARG A 131 -5.22 3.30 -5.20
CA ARG A 131 -4.84 4.31 -6.19
C ARG A 131 -6.05 4.84 -6.96
N ASP A 132 -6.95 3.96 -7.38
CA ASP A 132 -8.14 4.34 -8.14
C ASP A 132 -9.13 5.13 -7.30
N GLU A 133 -9.29 4.76 -6.01
CA GLU A 133 -10.11 5.51 -5.07
C GLU A 133 -9.53 6.89 -4.76
N LEU A 134 -8.19 7.02 -4.67
CA LEU A 134 -7.51 8.30 -4.52
C LEU A 134 -7.73 9.21 -5.73
N LEU A 135 -7.65 8.66 -6.94
CA LEU A 135 -7.94 9.39 -8.18
C LEU A 135 -9.41 9.80 -8.25
N ALA A 136 -10.33 8.92 -7.90
CA ALA A 136 -11.76 9.23 -7.83
C ALA A 136 -12.05 10.35 -6.81
N LYS A 137 -11.40 10.30 -5.64
CA LYS A 137 -11.51 11.34 -4.61
C LYS A 137 -10.93 12.68 -5.08
N LEU A 138 -9.80 12.66 -5.78
CA LEU A 138 -9.22 13.85 -6.38
C LEU A 138 -10.17 14.47 -7.40
N MET A 139 -10.69 13.69 -8.35
CA MET A 139 -11.67 14.17 -9.32
C MET A 139 -12.94 14.72 -8.66
N GLY A 140 -13.45 14.04 -7.64
CA GLY A 140 -14.58 14.48 -6.84
C GLY A 140 -14.32 15.81 -6.14
N THR A 141 -13.16 16.00 -5.55
CA THR A 141 -12.79 17.29 -4.90
C THR A 141 -12.65 18.44 -5.89
N MET A 142 -12.16 18.16 -7.11
CA MET A 142 -12.08 19.17 -8.17
C MET A 142 -13.47 19.57 -8.70
N GLN A 143 -14.42 18.63 -8.76
CA GLN A 143 -15.81 18.90 -9.16
C GLN A 143 -16.66 19.52 -8.05
N ALA A 144 -16.28 19.33 -6.79
CA ALA A 144 -17.06 19.76 -5.63
C ALA A 144 -17.44 21.26 -5.64
N PRO A 145 -16.54 22.23 -5.97
CA PRO A 145 -16.89 23.64 -6.03
C PRO A 145 -17.98 23.94 -7.04
N ILE A 146 -17.90 23.35 -8.24
CA ILE A 146 -18.88 23.53 -9.32
C ILE A 146 -20.23 22.95 -8.90
N SER A 147 -20.23 21.72 -8.40
CA SER A 147 -21.44 21.04 -7.93
C SER A 147 -22.10 21.79 -6.75
N LYS A 148 -21.30 22.33 -5.84
CA LYS A 148 -21.78 23.13 -4.72
C LYS A 148 -22.42 24.43 -5.20
N PHE A 149 -21.82 25.11 -6.16
CA PHE A 149 -22.36 26.32 -6.77
C PHE A 149 -23.71 26.06 -7.45
N VAL A 150 -23.80 25.02 -8.29
CA VAL A 150 -25.06 24.65 -8.95
C VAL A 150 -26.16 24.30 -7.93
N ARG A 151 -25.80 23.58 -6.86
CA ARG A 151 -26.73 23.24 -5.77
C ARG A 151 -27.25 24.49 -5.07
N THR A 152 -26.37 25.47 -4.76
CA THR A 152 -26.80 26.72 -4.09
C THR A 152 -27.77 27.52 -4.97
N LEU A 153 -27.55 27.58 -6.28
CA LEU A 153 -28.48 28.23 -7.21
C LEU A 153 -29.83 27.54 -7.24
N ASN A 154 -29.85 26.21 -7.20
CA ASN A 154 -31.09 25.42 -7.23
C ASN A 154 -31.77 25.33 -5.86
N GLU A 155 -31.09 25.72 -4.78
CA GLU A 155 -31.61 25.62 -3.43
C GLU A 155 -32.74 26.67 -3.16
N VAL A 156 -32.64 27.86 -3.78
CA VAL A 156 -33.62 28.93 -3.64
C VAL A 156 -35.00 28.53 -4.14
N PRO A 157 -35.20 28.07 -5.40
CA PRO A 157 -36.50 27.62 -5.86
C PRO A 157 -36.95 26.34 -5.13
N THR A 158 -36.04 25.46 -4.75
CA THR A 158 -36.39 24.23 -4.02
C THR A 158 -36.93 24.54 -2.61
N LYS A 159 -36.29 25.48 -1.88
CA LYS A 159 -36.80 25.94 -0.56
C LYS A 159 -38.17 26.58 -0.66
N PHE A 160 -38.39 27.36 -1.69
CA PHE A 160 -39.72 27.99 -1.93
C PHE A 160 -40.81 26.94 -2.14
N VAL A 161 -40.57 25.96 -3.03
CA VAL A 161 -41.50 24.87 -3.28
C VAL A 161 -41.78 24.03 -2.03
N ARG A 162 -40.74 23.71 -1.25
CA ARG A 162 -40.90 23.00 0.04
C ARG A 162 -41.70 23.80 1.06
N GLY A 163 -41.49 25.12 1.11
CA GLY A 163 -42.29 25.99 1.97
C GLY A 163 -43.77 25.97 1.63
N ILE A 164 -44.12 26.05 0.34
CA ILE A 164 -45.51 25.95 -0.12
C ILE A 164 -46.10 24.57 0.19
N ALA A 165 -45.34 23.50 -0.03
CA ALA A 165 -45.76 22.13 0.29
C ALA A 165 -46.03 21.97 1.80
N ALA A 166 -45.17 22.49 2.66
CA ALA A 166 -45.34 22.45 4.11
C ALA A 166 -46.59 23.23 4.56
N VAL A 167 -46.88 24.39 3.96
CA VAL A 167 -48.10 25.17 4.24
C VAL A 167 -49.33 24.40 3.82
N ARG A 168 -49.31 23.73 2.67
CA ARG A 168 -50.39 22.87 2.23
C ARG A 168 -50.68 21.73 3.21
N ASP A 169 -49.64 21.08 3.66
CA ASP A 169 -49.73 19.89 4.55
C ASP A 169 -50.10 20.27 5.99
N HIS A 170 -49.88 21.54 6.40
CA HIS A 170 -50.33 22.10 7.68
C HIS A 170 -51.74 22.72 7.68
N LYS A 171 -52.38 22.85 6.52
CA LYS A 171 -53.80 23.27 6.48
C LYS A 171 -54.68 22.06 6.80
N PRO A 172 -55.33 22.02 7.99
CA PRO A 172 -56.41 21.06 8.21
C PRO A 172 -57.58 21.37 7.23
N ALA A 173 -58.15 20.33 6.65
CA ALA A 173 -59.33 20.41 5.81
C ALA A 173 -60.54 20.96 6.57
#